data_5cfe1a9e27f64ec82384952c5b349223
#
_entry.id   5cfe1a9e27f64ec82384952c5b349223
#
_cell.length_a   1.000
_cell.length_b   1.000
_cell.length_c   1.000
_cell.angle_alpha   90.00
_cell.angle_beta   90.00
_cell.angle_gamma   90.00
#
_symmetry.space_group_name_H-M   'P 1'
#
loop_
_entity.id
_entity.type
_entity.pdbx_description
1 polymer ?
#
loop_
_entity_poly.entity_id
_entity_poly.type
_entity_poly.pdbx_seq_one_letter_code
_entity_poly.pdbx_strand_id
1 'polypeptide(L)'
;MPASPQPPTPPGPGPEVTPASASRARARRAEHAADTRESLLAAARSMFAVHGFDGTGTEQIVAEARVTRGALYHHFRDKADLFRAVMAQAAAEVAQRLIDEQLAADAESPLAEIRDGVSAFLDVCVGGDFQRIVLVDGPRVLGSDAWEDLVERYGRSILEEWLTRCVQAGDFDPVPVRPLARLLIAMLTEASLAIARAAAPALERAEFGAVLDRVLAGLRPPAAR
;
A
#
# COMPACT_ATOMS: atom_id res chain seq x y z
N MET A 1 -45.77 4.60 72.93
CA MET A 1 -44.47 5.12 72.45
C MET A 1 -44.29 4.58 71.04
N PRO A 2 -44.29 5.39 69.97
CA PRO A 2 -44.02 4.90 68.62
C PRO A 2 -42.51 4.77 68.39
N ALA A 3 -42.12 3.70 67.71
CA ALA A 3 -40.74 3.36 67.33
C ALA A 3 -40.19 4.36 66.28
N SER A 4 -38.99 4.88 66.50
CA SER A 4 -38.27 5.74 65.54
C SER A 4 -37.86 4.97 64.26
N PRO A 5 -37.92 5.60 63.08
CA PRO A 5 -37.50 4.97 61.83
C PRO A 5 -35.97 4.81 61.80
N GLN A 6 -35.49 3.61 61.37
CA GLN A 6 -34.09 3.38 61.12
C GLN A 6 -33.60 4.14 59.90
N PRO A 7 -32.40 4.71 59.90
CA PRO A 7 -31.81 5.35 58.72
C PRO A 7 -31.48 4.31 57.63
N PRO A 8 -31.53 4.74 56.33
CA PRO A 8 -31.21 3.86 55.22
C PRO A 8 -29.75 3.41 55.26
N THR A 9 -29.52 2.15 54.97
CA THR A 9 -28.22 1.53 54.85
C THR A 9 -27.46 2.18 53.68
N PRO A 10 -26.17 2.59 53.83
CA PRO A 10 -25.38 3.13 52.73
C PRO A 10 -25.20 2.07 51.65
N PRO A 11 -25.14 2.46 50.35
CA PRO A 11 -24.87 1.55 49.25
C PRO A 11 -23.46 0.94 49.45
N GLY A 12 -23.37 -0.40 49.29
CA GLY A 12 -22.10 -1.12 49.40
C GLY A 12 -21.09 -0.65 48.33
N PRO A 13 -19.81 -0.88 48.53
CA PRO A 13 -18.77 -0.50 47.59
C PRO A 13 -19.04 -1.17 46.24
N GLY A 14 -19.12 -0.36 45.17
CA GLY A 14 -19.23 -0.86 43.81
C GLY A 14 -18.05 -1.79 43.43
N PRO A 15 -18.16 -2.61 42.40
CA PRO A 15 -17.15 -3.58 42.04
C PRO A 15 -15.79 -2.89 41.84
N GLU A 16 -14.80 -3.26 42.65
CA GLU A 16 -13.42 -2.79 42.50
C GLU A 16 -12.86 -3.24 41.16
N VAL A 17 -12.65 -2.25 40.26
CA VAL A 17 -12.01 -2.48 38.94
C VAL A 17 -10.53 -2.70 39.18
N THR A 18 -10.11 -3.95 39.20
CA THR A 18 -8.69 -4.29 39.37
C THR A 18 -7.87 -3.81 38.16
N PRO A 19 -6.59 -3.37 38.33
CA PRO A 19 -5.75 -2.91 37.21
C PRO A 19 -5.66 -3.91 36.05
N ALA A 20 -5.70 -5.21 36.37
CA ALA A 20 -5.69 -6.30 35.39
C ALA A 20 -6.98 -6.38 34.56
N SER A 21 -8.15 -6.08 35.13
CA SER A 21 -9.41 -6.06 34.40
C SER A 21 -9.51 -4.83 33.51
N ALA A 22 -9.03 -3.68 33.94
CA ALA A 22 -8.95 -2.46 33.14
C ALA A 22 -7.99 -2.63 31.95
N SER A 23 -6.85 -3.29 32.14
CA SER A 23 -5.89 -3.59 31.06
C SER A 23 -6.49 -4.52 30.01
N ARG A 24 -7.16 -5.61 30.41
CA ARG A 24 -7.85 -6.52 29.48
C ARG A 24 -8.99 -5.83 28.71
N ALA A 25 -9.75 -4.97 29.36
CA ALA A 25 -10.82 -4.21 28.70
C ALA A 25 -10.26 -3.20 27.68
N ARG A 26 -9.08 -2.63 27.93
CA ARG A 26 -8.40 -1.74 26.98
C ARG A 26 -7.84 -2.51 25.77
N ALA A 27 -7.22 -3.69 26.01
CA ALA A 27 -6.72 -4.56 24.95
C ALA A 27 -7.85 -5.01 24.01
N ARG A 28 -8.98 -5.49 24.54
CA ARG A 28 -10.15 -5.87 23.74
C ARG A 28 -10.74 -4.71 22.94
N ARG A 29 -10.78 -3.52 23.50
CA ARG A 29 -11.25 -2.32 22.76
C ARG A 29 -10.30 -1.96 21.62
N ALA A 30 -8.99 -2.07 21.82
CA ALA A 30 -8.00 -1.85 20.76
C ALA A 30 -8.11 -2.90 19.65
N GLU A 31 -8.31 -4.17 20.00
CA GLU A 31 -8.54 -5.27 19.07
C GLU A 31 -9.81 -5.03 18.21
N HIS A 32 -10.95 -4.75 18.83
CA HIS A 32 -12.18 -4.42 18.10
C HIS A 32 -12.05 -3.16 17.23
N ALA A 33 -11.27 -2.18 17.65
CA ALA A 33 -11.01 -1.01 16.82
C ALA A 33 -10.13 -1.37 15.60
N ALA A 34 -9.14 -2.24 15.76
CA ALA A 34 -8.32 -2.74 14.66
C ALA A 34 -9.18 -3.54 13.66
N ASP A 35 -10.01 -4.47 14.14
CA ASP A 35 -10.92 -5.28 13.31
C ASP A 35 -11.89 -4.40 12.52
N THR A 36 -12.45 -3.37 13.16
CA THR A 36 -13.35 -2.41 12.51
C THR A 36 -12.64 -1.64 11.41
N ARG A 37 -11.41 -1.18 11.67
CA ARG A 37 -10.60 -0.46 10.70
C ARG A 37 -10.24 -1.33 9.49
N GLU A 38 -9.89 -2.58 9.73
CA GLU A 38 -9.57 -3.56 8.68
C GLU A 38 -10.80 -3.86 7.81
N SER A 39 -11.98 -4.08 8.42
CA SER A 39 -13.24 -4.28 7.71
C SER A 39 -13.59 -3.08 6.82
N LEU A 40 -13.38 -1.86 7.29
CA LEU A 40 -13.59 -0.64 6.51
C LEU A 40 -12.62 -0.55 5.32
N LEU A 41 -11.34 -0.88 5.52
CA LEU A 41 -10.35 -0.87 4.45
C LEU A 41 -10.66 -1.92 3.38
N ALA A 42 -11.02 -3.14 3.78
CA ALA A 42 -11.36 -4.21 2.85
C ALA A 42 -12.61 -3.88 2.01
N ALA A 43 -13.69 -3.39 2.66
CA ALA A 43 -14.90 -2.96 1.97
C ALA A 43 -14.63 -1.79 1.02
N ALA A 44 -13.89 -0.78 1.47
CA ALA A 44 -13.54 0.38 0.66
C ALA A 44 -12.68 -0.02 -0.55
N ARG A 45 -11.69 -0.90 -0.36
CA ARG A 45 -10.84 -1.42 -1.45
C ARG A 45 -11.66 -2.10 -2.54
N SER A 46 -12.54 -3.03 -2.16
CA SER A 46 -13.43 -3.72 -3.09
C SER A 46 -14.28 -2.75 -3.90
N MET A 47 -14.87 -1.76 -3.24
CA MET A 47 -15.74 -0.79 -3.89
C MET A 47 -14.98 0.20 -4.77
N PHE A 48 -13.83 0.69 -4.33
CA PHE A 48 -12.98 1.58 -5.15
C PHE A 48 -12.43 0.86 -6.37
N ALA A 49 -12.09 -0.42 -6.27
CA ALA A 49 -11.63 -1.21 -7.40
C ALA A 49 -12.70 -1.33 -8.49
N VAL A 50 -13.96 -1.52 -8.11
CA VAL A 50 -15.07 -1.72 -9.06
C VAL A 50 -15.65 -0.40 -9.56
N HIS A 51 -15.96 0.53 -8.65
CA HIS A 51 -16.72 1.73 -8.95
C HIS A 51 -15.85 3.00 -9.06
N GLY A 52 -14.57 2.92 -8.68
CA GLY A 52 -13.68 4.07 -8.54
C GLY A 52 -14.05 4.96 -7.34
N PHE A 53 -13.21 5.98 -7.12
CA PHE A 53 -13.41 6.89 -5.98
C PHE A 53 -14.75 7.63 -6.07
N ASP A 54 -15.08 8.24 -7.22
CA ASP A 54 -16.30 9.06 -7.34
C ASP A 54 -17.58 8.23 -7.30
N GLY A 55 -17.56 7.00 -7.87
CA GLY A 55 -18.69 6.08 -7.87
C GLY A 55 -18.96 5.38 -6.54
N THR A 56 -18.11 5.59 -5.53
CA THR A 56 -18.24 4.94 -4.22
C THR A 56 -18.69 5.93 -3.15
N GLY A 57 -19.81 5.65 -2.49
CA GLY A 57 -20.34 6.43 -1.36
C GLY A 57 -19.90 5.86 0.00
N THR A 58 -19.73 6.70 1.01
CA THR A 58 -19.39 6.26 2.39
C THR A 58 -20.50 5.39 3.01
N GLU A 59 -21.76 5.62 2.67
CA GLU A 59 -22.90 4.81 3.14
C GLU A 59 -22.82 3.37 2.61
N GLN A 60 -22.37 3.19 1.37
CA GLN A 60 -22.18 1.88 0.78
C GLN A 60 -21.01 1.14 1.46
N ILE A 61 -19.90 1.87 1.74
CA ILE A 61 -18.74 1.28 2.43
C ILE A 61 -19.11 0.79 3.83
N VAL A 62 -19.84 1.59 4.63
CA VAL A 62 -20.23 1.18 6.00
C VAL A 62 -21.23 0.03 5.98
N ALA A 63 -22.12 -0.03 4.99
CA ALA A 63 -23.04 -1.15 4.81
C ALA A 63 -22.29 -2.44 4.47
N GLU A 64 -21.33 -2.39 3.54
CA GLU A 64 -20.50 -3.54 3.14
C GLU A 64 -19.62 -4.02 4.30
N ALA A 65 -18.97 -3.08 5.02
CA ALA A 65 -18.15 -3.38 6.20
C ALA A 65 -18.96 -3.83 7.42
N ARG A 66 -20.31 -3.72 7.37
CA ARG A 66 -21.23 -4.02 8.49
C ARG A 66 -20.92 -3.23 9.76
N VAL A 67 -20.54 -1.98 9.60
CA VAL A 67 -20.24 -1.06 10.71
C VAL A 67 -21.14 0.18 10.65
N THR A 68 -21.11 0.99 11.70
CA THR A 68 -21.85 2.25 11.72
C THR A 68 -21.09 3.38 11.03
N ARG A 69 -21.82 4.38 10.53
CA ARG A 69 -21.23 5.62 10.01
C ARG A 69 -20.33 6.32 11.05
N GLY A 70 -20.73 6.29 12.33
CA GLY A 70 -19.91 6.83 13.42
C GLY A 70 -18.56 6.10 13.57
N ALA A 71 -18.55 4.78 13.38
CA ALA A 71 -17.31 4.01 13.40
C ALA A 71 -16.35 4.40 12.26
N LEU A 72 -16.87 4.66 11.04
CA LEU A 72 -16.05 5.15 9.93
C LEU A 72 -15.38 6.47 10.29
N TYR A 73 -16.14 7.47 10.75
CA TYR A 73 -15.59 8.80 11.09
C TYR A 73 -14.76 8.83 12.37
N HIS A 74 -14.82 7.77 13.18
CA HIS A 74 -13.88 7.56 14.27
C HIS A 74 -12.48 7.17 13.77
N HIS A 75 -12.39 6.43 12.66
CA HIS A 75 -11.14 5.93 12.09
C HIS A 75 -10.57 6.82 10.97
N PHE A 76 -11.43 7.47 10.19
CA PHE A 76 -11.06 8.25 9.02
C PHE A 76 -11.80 9.58 8.99
N ARG A 77 -11.08 10.66 8.73
CA ARG A 77 -11.65 12.03 8.71
C ARG A 77 -12.71 12.21 7.63
N ASP A 78 -12.46 11.61 6.47
CA ASP A 78 -13.32 11.70 5.29
C ASP A 78 -13.05 10.53 4.33
N LYS A 79 -13.76 10.49 3.21
CA LYS A 79 -13.59 9.47 2.17
C LYS A 79 -12.19 9.49 1.53
N ALA A 80 -11.57 10.66 1.39
CA ALA A 80 -10.23 10.79 0.83
C ALA A 80 -9.16 10.25 1.78
N ASP A 81 -9.33 10.40 3.09
CA ASP A 81 -8.46 9.84 4.10
C ASP A 81 -8.53 8.30 4.13
N LEU A 82 -9.74 7.74 4.02
CA LEU A 82 -9.95 6.30 3.85
C LEU A 82 -9.30 5.80 2.52
N PHE A 83 -9.51 6.53 1.43
CA PHE A 83 -8.92 6.19 0.13
C PHE A 83 -7.38 6.19 0.17
N ARG A 84 -6.78 7.19 0.83
CA ARG A 84 -5.32 7.25 1.04
C ARG A 84 -4.80 6.03 1.78
N ALA A 85 -5.52 5.58 2.80
CA ALA A 85 -5.15 4.38 3.56
C ALA A 85 -5.26 3.10 2.71
N VAL A 86 -6.30 2.97 1.89
CA VAL A 86 -6.47 1.85 0.95
C VAL A 86 -5.36 1.86 -0.10
N MET A 87 -5.05 3.03 -0.68
CA MET A 87 -3.97 3.18 -1.67
C MET A 87 -2.59 2.80 -1.08
N ALA A 88 -2.31 3.25 0.14
CA ALA A 88 -1.06 2.90 0.84
C ALA A 88 -0.96 1.40 1.13
N GLN A 89 -2.06 0.75 1.49
CA GLN A 89 -2.10 -0.70 1.70
C GLN A 89 -1.86 -1.45 0.39
N ALA A 90 -2.53 -1.07 -0.70
CA ALA A 90 -2.35 -1.70 -2.01
C ALA A 90 -0.90 -1.57 -2.52
N ALA A 91 -0.27 -0.40 -2.32
CA ALA A 91 1.14 -0.19 -2.67
C ALA A 91 2.11 -1.01 -1.81
N ALA A 92 1.86 -1.09 -0.49
CA ALA A 92 2.66 -1.90 0.41
C ALA A 92 2.59 -3.40 0.07
N GLU A 93 1.41 -3.91 -0.28
CA GLU A 93 1.21 -5.31 -0.67
C GLU A 93 1.94 -5.65 -1.98
N VAL A 94 1.90 -4.74 -2.96
CA VAL A 94 2.66 -4.94 -4.21
C VAL A 94 4.16 -4.91 -3.92
N ALA A 95 4.66 -3.96 -3.14
CA ALA A 95 6.06 -3.88 -2.77
C ALA A 95 6.53 -5.14 -2.03
N GLN A 96 5.74 -5.63 -1.06
CA GLN A 96 6.05 -6.84 -0.31
C GLN A 96 6.06 -8.08 -1.22
N ARG A 97 5.07 -8.20 -2.11
CA ARG A 97 5.02 -9.31 -3.07
C ARG A 97 6.24 -9.33 -3.99
N LEU A 98 6.67 -8.17 -4.50
CA LEU A 98 7.87 -8.09 -5.34
C LEU A 98 9.13 -8.52 -4.58
N ILE A 99 9.24 -8.16 -3.30
CA ILE A 99 10.34 -8.59 -2.44
C ILE A 99 10.29 -10.10 -2.22
N ASP A 100 9.13 -10.65 -1.88
CA ASP A 100 8.96 -12.08 -1.59
C ASP A 100 9.22 -12.93 -2.83
N GLU A 101 8.76 -12.51 -4.01
CA GLU A 101 9.02 -13.16 -5.29
C GLU A 101 10.53 -13.17 -5.61
N GLN A 102 11.24 -12.05 -5.35
CA GLN A 102 12.70 -11.98 -5.54
C GLN A 102 13.47 -12.90 -4.58
N LEU A 103 13.05 -12.95 -3.31
CA LEU A 103 13.68 -13.86 -2.31
C LEU A 103 13.44 -15.34 -2.62
N ALA A 104 12.32 -15.65 -3.27
CA ALA A 104 11.98 -17.02 -3.69
C ALA A 104 12.61 -17.42 -5.03
N ALA A 105 13.00 -16.44 -5.86
CA ALA A 105 13.62 -16.67 -7.14
C ALA A 105 15.09 -17.04 -6.96
N ASP A 106 15.52 -18.17 -7.54
CA ASP A 106 16.93 -18.53 -7.65
C ASP A 106 17.52 -17.85 -8.90
N ALA A 107 17.58 -16.52 -8.86
CA ALA A 107 18.01 -15.71 -9.99
C ALA A 107 19.53 -15.89 -10.25
N GLU A 108 19.90 -15.99 -11.51
CA GLU A 108 21.29 -16.22 -11.93
C GLU A 108 22.24 -15.06 -11.57
N SER A 109 21.72 -13.84 -11.41
CA SER A 109 22.48 -12.64 -11.09
C SER A 109 21.60 -11.52 -10.54
N PRO A 110 22.18 -10.51 -9.83
CA PRO A 110 21.45 -9.29 -9.44
C PRO A 110 20.81 -8.56 -10.62
N LEU A 111 21.40 -8.61 -11.80
CA LEU A 111 20.79 -8.05 -13.02
C LEU A 111 19.54 -8.81 -13.45
N ALA A 112 19.52 -10.13 -13.32
CA ALA A 112 18.31 -10.92 -13.58
C ALA A 112 17.22 -10.56 -12.58
N GLU A 113 17.55 -10.47 -11.29
CA GLU A 113 16.60 -10.07 -10.24
C GLU A 113 15.93 -8.72 -10.53
N ILE A 114 16.69 -7.66 -10.86
CA ILE A 114 16.10 -6.35 -11.14
C ILE A 114 15.21 -6.37 -12.40
N ARG A 115 15.58 -7.13 -13.43
CA ARG A 115 14.78 -7.27 -14.64
C ARG A 115 13.46 -7.98 -14.35
N ASP A 116 13.51 -9.05 -13.57
CA ASP A 116 12.33 -9.82 -13.18
C ASP A 116 11.41 -8.97 -12.28
N GLY A 117 11.97 -8.21 -11.32
CA GLY A 117 11.22 -7.29 -10.48
C GLY A 117 10.55 -6.16 -11.25
N VAL A 118 11.25 -5.56 -12.22
CA VAL A 118 10.69 -4.55 -13.13
C VAL A 118 9.56 -5.17 -13.98
N SER A 119 9.77 -6.35 -14.53
CA SER A 119 8.76 -7.06 -15.32
C SER A 119 7.51 -7.37 -14.49
N ALA A 120 7.68 -7.93 -13.29
CA ALA A 120 6.58 -8.23 -12.36
C ALA A 120 5.81 -6.97 -11.95
N PHE A 121 6.50 -5.84 -11.71
CA PHE A 121 5.85 -4.56 -11.44
C PHE A 121 4.99 -4.10 -12.62
N LEU A 122 5.50 -4.17 -13.86
CA LEU A 122 4.73 -3.79 -15.04
C LEU A 122 3.50 -4.69 -15.25
N ASP A 123 3.58 -5.98 -14.89
CA ASP A 123 2.44 -6.89 -14.95
C ASP A 123 1.32 -6.49 -13.99
N VAL A 124 1.66 -6.00 -12.81
CA VAL A 124 0.68 -5.44 -11.86
C VAL A 124 -0.03 -4.20 -12.42
N CYS A 125 0.63 -3.44 -13.28
CA CYS A 125 0.08 -2.21 -13.86
C CYS A 125 -0.98 -2.47 -14.96
N VAL A 126 -1.04 -3.69 -15.52
CA VAL A 126 -1.94 -4.04 -16.63
C VAL A 126 -3.42 -4.08 -16.22
N GLY A 127 -3.73 -4.34 -14.95
CA GLY A 127 -5.12 -4.43 -14.48
C GLY A 127 -5.25 -4.60 -12.98
N GLY A 128 -6.50 -4.84 -12.54
CA GLY A 128 -6.80 -5.09 -11.14
C GLY A 128 -7.01 -3.83 -10.29
N ASP A 129 -7.06 -4.03 -8.99
CA ASP A 129 -7.33 -2.99 -8.00
C ASP A 129 -6.17 -2.00 -7.85
N PHE A 130 -4.91 -2.46 -7.94
CA PHE A 130 -3.74 -1.60 -7.93
C PHE A 130 -3.79 -0.58 -9.09
N GLN A 131 -4.04 -1.02 -10.31
CA GLN A 131 -4.17 -0.13 -11.46
C GLN A 131 -5.25 0.93 -11.19
N ARG A 132 -6.45 0.51 -10.80
CA ARG A 132 -7.58 1.42 -10.60
C ARG A 132 -7.34 2.39 -9.45
N ILE A 133 -6.95 1.89 -8.28
CA ILE A 133 -6.85 2.67 -7.05
C ILE A 133 -5.57 3.51 -7.05
N VAL A 134 -4.41 2.91 -7.36
CA VAL A 134 -3.12 3.59 -7.22
C VAL A 134 -2.79 4.44 -8.45
N LEU A 135 -2.94 3.88 -9.67
CA LEU A 135 -2.45 4.56 -10.87
C LEU A 135 -3.49 5.48 -11.51
N VAL A 136 -4.78 5.12 -11.50
CA VAL A 136 -5.84 5.91 -12.14
C VAL A 136 -6.43 6.94 -11.19
N ASP A 137 -6.94 6.51 -10.04
CA ASP A 137 -7.63 7.38 -9.09
C ASP A 137 -6.66 8.11 -8.14
N GLY A 138 -5.54 7.48 -7.75
CA GLY A 138 -4.58 8.01 -6.78
C GLY A 138 -4.11 9.44 -7.08
N PRO A 139 -3.46 9.72 -8.22
CA PRO A 139 -2.97 11.06 -8.56
C PRO A 139 -4.09 12.10 -8.63
N ARG A 140 -5.27 11.69 -9.12
CA ARG A 140 -6.42 12.58 -9.29
C ARG A 140 -7.08 12.96 -7.96
N VAL A 141 -7.17 12.02 -7.02
CA VAL A 141 -7.89 12.20 -5.74
C VAL A 141 -7.01 12.86 -4.69
N LEU A 142 -5.75 12.45 -4.60
CA LEU A 142 -4.85 12.87 -3.53
C LEU A 142 -3.85 13.95 -3.96
N GLY A 143 -3.74 14.22 -5.26
CA GLY A 143 -2.74 15.11 -5.83
C GLY A 143 -1.37 14.46 -6.01
N SER A 144 -0.49 15.15 -6.75
CA SER A 144 0.86 14.67 -7.09
C SER A 144 1.73 14.39 -5.87
N ASP A 145 1.72 15.29 -4.88
CA ASP A 145 2.62 15.19 -3.72
C ASP A 145 2.37 13.92 -2.90
N ALA A 146 1.11 13.60 -2.60
CA ALA A 146 0.76 12.38 -1.86
C ALA A 146 1.07 11.10 -2.65
N TRP A 147 0.97 11.18 -3.97
CA TRP A 147 1.32 10.07 -4.85
C TRP A 147 2.83 9.89 -4.96
N GLU A 148 3.59 10.99 -5.07
CA GLU A 148 5.06 10.97 -5.05
C GLU A 148 5.61 10.44 -3.73
N ASP A 149 5.04 10.84 -2.59
CA ASP A 149 5.38 10.30 -1.26
C ASP A 149 5.18 8.77 -1.19
N LEU A 150 4.14 8.26 -1.84
CA LEU A 150 3.87 6.82 -1.88
C LEU A 150 4.92 6.09 -2.72
N VAL A 151 5.25 6.60 -3.90
CA VAL A 151 6.30 6.05 -4.78
C VAL A 151 7.66 6.08 -4.08
N GLU A 152 7.98 7.18 -3.39
CA GLU A 152 9.19 7.33 -2.59
C GLU A 152 9.28 6.27 -1.50
N ARG A 153 8.19 6.08 -0.76
CA ARG A 153 8.14 5.18 0.40
C ARG A 153 8.26 3.71 0.02
N TYR A 154 7.59 3.28 -1.06
CA TYR A 154 7.45 1.85 -1.40
C TYR A 154 8.30 1.42 -2.60
N GLY A 155 8.79 2.35 -3.43
CA GLY A 155 9.57 2.02 -4.63
C GLY A 155 11.08 2.26 -4.48
N ARG A 156 11.46 3.39 -3.87
CA ARG A 156 12.85 3.83 -3.89
C ARG A 156 13.82 2.89 -3.18
N SER A 157 13.52 2.51 -1.94
CA SER A 157 14.44 1.69 -1.13
C SER A 157 14.72 0.34 -1.78
N ILE A 158 13.70 -0.28 -2.34
CA ILE A 158 13.82 -1.56 -3.07
C ILE A 158 14.74 -1.40 -4.28
N LEU A 159 14.49 -0.37 -5.08
CA LEU A 159 15.28 -0.15 -6.28
C LEU A 159 16.73 0.25 -5.98
N GLU A 160 16.99 1.08 -4.96
CA GLU A 160 18.35 1.42 -4.53
C GLU A 160 19.13 0.19 -4.05
N GLU A 161 18.48 -0.73 -3.33
CA GLU A 161 19.08 -1.97 -2.88
C GLU A 161 19.45 -2.87 -4.06
N TRP A 162 18.54 -3.10 -5.00
CA TRP A 162 18.79 -3.92 -6.20
C TRP A 162 19.91 -3.34 -7.07
N LEU A 163 19.90 -2.04 -7.32
CA LEU A 163 20.95 -1.35 -8.09
C LEU A 163 22.30 -1.43 -7.39
N THR A 164 22.33 -1.30 -6.06
CA THR A 164 23.57 -1.43 -5.28
C THR A 164 24.17 -2.83 -5.46
N ARG A 165 23.34 -3.88 -5.42
CA ARG A 165 23.79 -5.25 -5.64
C ARG A 165 24.33 -5.47 -7.06
N CYS A 166 23.68 -4.89 -8.09
CA CYS A 166 24.18 -4.95 -9.47
C CYS A 166 25.57 -4.31 -9.63
N VAL A 167 25.78 -3.14 -9.00
CA VAL A 167 27.09 -2.46 -9.02
C VAL A 167 28.15 -3.27 -8.27
N GLN A 168 27.80 -3.81 -7.09
CA GLN A 168 28.74 -4.63 -6.29
C GLN A 168 29.11 -5.96 -6.96
N ALA A 169 28.19 -6.56 -7.70
CA ALA A 169 28.43 -7.79 -8.47
C ALA A 169 29.22 -7.54 -9.77
N GLY A 170 29.38 -6.28 -10.20
CA GLY A 170 29.99 -5.93 -11.48
C GLY A 170 29.08 -6.10 -12.70
N ASP A 171 27.78 -6.30 -12.47
CA ASP A 171 26.76 -6.34 -13.53
C ASP A 171 26.60 -4.97 -14.20
N PHE A 172 26.81 -3.89 -13.43
CA PHE A 172 26.80 -2.50 -13.91
C PHE A 172 28.14 -1.83 -13.70
N ASP A 173 28.51 -0.93 -14.60
CA ASP A 173 29.61 0.00 -14.38
C ASP A 173 29.37 0.83 -13.10
N PRO A 174 30.44 1.28 -12.40
CA PRO A 174 30.29 2.15 -11.25
C PRO A 174 29.49 3.41 -11.58
N VAL A 175 28.32 3.56 -10.97
CA VAL A 175 27.39 4.66 -11.22
C VAL A 175 26.80 5.14 -9.89
N PRO A 176 26.51 6.45 -9.73
CA PRO A 176 25.83 6.95 -8.55
C PRO A 176 24.42 6.35 -8.42
N VAL A 177 24.24 5.39 -7.48
CA VAL A 177 22.99 4.60 -7.33
C VAL A 177 21.78 5.48 -7.08
N ARG A 178 21.85 6.47 -6.18
CA ARG A 178 20.69 7.33 -5.85
C ARG A 178 20.15 8.13 -7.04
N PRO A 179 20.96 8.84 -7.85
CA PRO A 179 20.48 9.48 -9.07
C PRO A 179 19.90 8.47 -10.07
N LEU A 180 20.55 7.31 -10.25
CA LEU A 180 20.06 6.27 -11.14
C LEU A 180 18.70 5.73 -10.69
N ALA A 181 18.51 5.44 -9.40
CA ALA A 181 17.24 5.00 -8.84
C ALA A 181 16.13 6.03 -9.09
N ARG A 182 16.41 7.33 -8.91
CA ARG A 182 15.42 8.39 -9.20
C ARG A 182 14.99 8.41 -10.66
N LEU A 183 15.93 8.26 -11.58
CA LEU A 183 15.62 8.24 -13.02
C LEU A 183 14.81 7.00 -13.38
N LEU A 184 15.19 5.83 -12.88
CA LEU A 184 14.44 4.59 -13.13
C LEU A 184 13.04 4.62 -12.50
N ILE A 185 12.87 5.18 -11.29
CA ILE A 185 11.56 5.40 -10.70
C ILE A 185 10.71 6.31 -11.59
N ALA A 186 11.26 7.40 -12.10
CA ALA A 186 10.52 8.29 -13.01
C ALA A 186 10.10 7.56 -14.30
N MET A 187 10.96 6.71 -14.85
CA MET A 187 10.64 5.88 -16.02
C MET A 187 9.55 4.84 -15.70
N LEU A 188 9.66 4.14 -14.56
CA LEU A 188 8.66 3.18 -14.11
C LEU A 188 7.31 3.84 -13.81
N THR A 189 7.32 5.03 -13.22
CA THR A 189 6.15 5.85 -12.99
C THR A 189 5.44 6.19 -14.30
N GLU A 190 6.16 6.73 -15.28
CA GLU A 190 5.59 7.06 -16.58
C GLU A 190 5.04 5.81 -17.27
N ALA A 191 5.82 4.72 -17.30
CA ALA A 191 5.37 3.44 -17.85
C ALA A 191 4.09 2.94 -17.18
N SER A 192 4.02 2.94 -15.86
CA SER A 192 2.85 2.49 -15.11
C SER A 192 1.59 3.30 -15.41
N LEU A 193 1.73 4.63 -15.50
CA LEU A 193 0.61 5.52 -15.84
C LEU A 193 0.18 5.39 -17.31
N ALA A 194 1.13 5.21 -18.22
CA ALA A 194 0.83 4.97 -19.63
C ALA A 194 0.08 3.64 -19.81
N ILE A 195 0.58 2.55 -19.25
CA ILE A 195 -0.07 1.23 -19.26
C ILE A 195 -1.49 1.31 -18.68
N ALA A 196 -1.66 1.98 -17.54
CA ALA A 196 -2.96 2.09 -16.87
C ALA A 196 -4.01 2.87 -17.70
N ARG A 197 -3.58 3.78 -18.59
CA ARG A 197 -4.45 4.61 -19.43
C ARG A 197 -4.62 4.08 -20.83
N ALA A 198 -3.85 3.08 -21.22
CA ALA A 198 -3.83 2.56 -22.59
C ALA A 198 -5.13 1.84 -22.96
N ALA A 199 -5.53 1.93 -24.20
CA ALA A 199 -6.63 1.14 -24.75
C ALA A 199 -6.26 -0.36 -24.86
N ALA A 200 -4.96 -0.68 -24.98
CA ALA A 200 -4.41 -2.03 -25.03
C ALA A 200 -3.27 -2.18 -24.00
N PRO A 201 -3.57 -2.28 -22.70
CA PRO A 201 -2.56 -2.26 -21.64
C PRO A 201 -1.47 -3.33 -21.78
N ALA A 202 -1.83 -4.53 -22.27
CA ALA A 202 -0.87 -5.61 -22.46
C ALA A 202 0.17 -5.31 -23.56
N LEU A 203 -0.22 -4.62 -24.63
CA LEU A 203 0.69 -4.20 -25.69
C LEU A 203 1.64 -3.10 -25.16
N GLU A 204 1.08 -2.08 -24.53
CA GLU A 204 1.86 -0.99 -23.92
C GLU A 204 2.87 -1.51 -22.90
N ARG A 205 2.47 -2.47 -22.06
CA ARG A 205 3.35 -3.16 -21.11
C ARG A 205 4.54 -3.84 -21.80
N ALA A 206 4.28 -4.51 -22.94
CA ALA A 206 5.34 -5.19 -23.67
C ALA A 206 6.34 -4.18 -24.29
N GLU A 207 5.86 -3.07 -24.82
CA GLU A 207 6.68 -2.01 -25.40
C GLU A 207 7.55 -1.31 -24.33
N PHE A 208 6.97 -0.89 -23.20
CA PHE A 208 7.72 -0.31 -22.10
C PHE A 208 8.71 -1.30 -21.48
N GLY A 209 8.32 -2.58 -21.35
CA GLY A 209 9.21 -3.62 -20.87
C GLY A 209 10.46 -3.77 -21.75
N ALA A 210 10.28 -3.78 -23.06
CA ALA A 210 11.40 -3.87 -24.01
C ALA A 210 12.33 -2.65 -23.95
N VAL A 211 11.79 -1.45 -23.72
CA VAL A 211 12.59 -0.22 -23.55
C VAL A 211 13.36 -0.26 -22.25
N LEU A 212 12.72 -0.61 -21.13
CA LEU A 212 13.36 -0.70 -19.81
C LEU A 212 14.46 -1.75 -19.79
N ASP A 213 14.24 -2.91 -20.41
CA ASP A 213 15.27 -3.94 -20.60
C ASP A 213 16.51 -3.40 -21.33
N ARG A 214 16.33 -2.61 -22.37
CA ARG A 214 17.45 -1.98 -23.09
C ARG A 214 18.17 -0.94 -22.25
N VAL A 215 17.45 -0.16 -21.45
CA VAL A 215 18.05 0.80 -20.52
C VAL A 215 18.93 0.07 -19.50
N LEU A 216 18.42 -0.97 -18.87
CA LEU A 216 19.17 -1.78 -17.91
C LEU A 216 20.38 -2.47 -18.58
N ALA A 217 20.21 -2.99 -19.78
CA ALA A 217 21.32 -3.58 -20.55
C ALA A 217 22.42 -2.59 -20.90
N GLY A 218 22.05 -1.30 -21.13
CA GLY A 218 23.00 -0.22 -21.41
C GLY A 218 23.86 0.21 -20.22
N LEU A 219 23.54 -0.22 -19.01
CA LEU A 219 24.33 0.03 -17.79
C LEU A 219 25.44 -1.01 -17.59
N ARG A 220 25.48 -2.07 -18.39
CA ARG A 220 26.49 -3.12 -18.30
C ARG A 220 27.84 -2.63 -18.79
N PRO A 221 28.94 -3.13 -18.19
CA PRO A 221 30.28 -2.90 -18.71
C PRO A 221 30.36 -3.30 -20.19
N PRO A 222 31.13 -2.57 -21.02
CA PRO A 222 31.38 -3.00 -22.38
C PRO A 222 32.08 -4.37 -22.37
N ALA A 223 31.66 -5.25 -23.28
CA ALA A 223 32.33 -6.54 -23.40
C ALA A 223 33.83 -6.37 -23.56
N ALA A 224 34.60 -7.05 -22.73
CA ALA A 224 36.07 -7.06 -22.89
C ALA A 224 36.42 -7.52 -24.30
N ARG A 225 37.11 -6.67 -25.03
CA ARG A 225 37.60 -7.00 -26.40
C ARG A 225 38.75 -7.98 -26.33
#